data_990fe5fe6ea194736544515bb7c3fe2f
#
_entry.id   990fe5fe6ea194736544515bb7c3fe2f
#
_cell.length_a   1.000
_cell.length_b   1.000
_cell.length_c   1.000
_cell.angle_alpha   90.00
_cell.angle_beta   90.00
_cell.angle_gamma   90.00
#
_symmetry.space_group_name_H-M   'P 1'
#
loop_
_entity.id
_entity.type
_entity.pdbx_description
1 polymer ?
#
loop_
_entity_poly.entity_id
_entity_poly.type
_entity_poly.pdbx_seq_one_letter_code
_entity_poly.pdbx_strand_id
1 'polypeptide(L)'
;GYPFIHGNSDTAIIVEDVVSALTLSKICTGIALLGTNLLQSHIDVLKKYKKVGIALDKDASKKAVKILDDLALNMNAKFLLLEEDIKEMLDEDIKKLVDKVNKKAWGWMNDTY
;
A
#
# COMPACT_ATOMS: atom_id res chain seq x y z
N GLY A 1 4.60 -17.34 3.16
CA GLY A 1 5.40 -17.00 2.01
C GLY A 1 5.84 -15.55 2.00
N TYR A 2 6.63 -15.20 1.05
CA TYR A 2 7.07 -13.83 0.88
C TYR A 2 5.97 -12.99 0.23
N PRO A 3 5.93 -11.70 0.50
CA PRO A 3 5.04 -10.81 -0.24
C PRO A 3 5.41 -10.83 -1.73
N PHE A 4 4.38 -10.71 -2.56
CA PHE A 4 4.59 -10.55 -4.00
C PHE A 4 4.92 -9.09 -4.28
N ILE A 5 6.05 -8.83 -4.91
CA ILE A 5 6.52 -7.47 -5.19
C ILE A 5 6.76 -7.31 -6.69
N HIS A 6 6.17 -6.28 -7.28
CA HIS A 6 6.37 -5.98 -8.69
C HIS A 6 6.46 -4.48 -8.91
N GLY A 7 7.44 -4.06 -9.68
CA GLY A 7 7.71 -2.66 -9.98
C GLY A 7 9.07 -2.20 -9.49
N ASN A 8 9.50 -1.02 -9.92
CA ASN A 8 10.83 -0.47 -9.64
C ASN A 8 10.82 0.90 -8.97
N SER A 9 9.68 1.30 -8.43
CA SER A 9 9.56 2.62 -7.80
C SER A 9 9.95 2.57 -6.32
N ASP A 10 10.44 3.69 -5.81
CA ASP A 10 10.69 3.87 -4.37
C ASP A 10 9.38 4.02 -3.58
N THR A 11 8.29 4.28 -4.27
CA THR A 11 6.96 4.35 -3.67
C THR A 11 6.28 3.01 -3.86
N ALA A 12 5.84 2.41 -2.78
CA ALA A 12 5.17 1.12 -2.80
C ALA A 12 3.77 1.22 -2.20
N ILE A 13 2.84 0.48 -2.78
CA ILE A 13 1.49 0.37 -2.23
C ILE A 13 1.21 -1.10 -1.95
N ILE A 14 0.83 -1.39 -0.72
CA ILE A 14 0.53 -2.74 -0.26
C ILE A 14 -0.96 -3.00 -0.44
N VAL A 15 -1.26 -4.13 -1.05
CA VAL A 15 -2.63 -4.59 -1.31
C VAL A 15 -2.79 -6.05 -0.91
N GLU A 16 -4.00 -6.57 -0.98
CA GLU A 16 -4.26 -7.95 -0.57
C GLU A 16 -3.96 -8.96 -1.66
N ASP A 17 -4.16 -8.63 -2.93
CA ASP A 17 -4.08 -9.60 -4.03
C ASP A 17 -3.08 -9.21 -5.12
N VAL A 18 -2.64 -10.23 -5.87
CA VAL A 18 -1.64 -10.11 -6.92
C VAL A 18 -2.13 -9.24 -8.09
N VAL A 19 -3.39 -9.37 -8.46
CA VAL A 19 -3.93 -8.63 -9.60
C VAL A 19 -3.87 -7.12 -9.33
N SER A 20 -4.25 -6.72 -8.12
CA SER A 20 -4.16 -5.31 -7.71
C SER A 20 -2.70 -4.83 -7.70
N ALA A 21 -1.78 -5.67 -7.19
CA ALA A 21 -0.37 -5.31 -7.17
C ALA A 21 0.18 -5.14 -8.59
N LEU A 22 -0.19 -6.00 -9.51
CA LEU A 22 0.22 -5.89 -10.91
C LEU A 22 -0.36 -4.63 -11.57
N THR A 23 -1.59 -4.29 -11.26
CA THR A 23 -2.21 -3.07 -11.76
C THR A 23 -1.44 -1.84 -11.28
N LEU A 24 -1.09 -1.82 -10.01
CA LEU A 24 -0.29 -0.73 -9.43
C LEU A 24 1.11 -0.64 -10.05
N SER A 25 1.68 -1.75 -10.45
CA SER A 25 3.06 -1.80 -10.93
C SER A 25 3.30 -1.00 -12.20
N LYS A 26 2.25 -0.59 -12.89
CA LYS A 26 2.36 0.31 -14.04
C LYS A 26 2.80 1.72 -13.62
N ILE A 27 2.50 2.12 -12.40
CA ILE A 27 2.73 3.47 -11.90
C ILE A 27 3.72 3.50 -10.74
N CYS A 28 3.66 2.51 -9.86
CA CYS A 28 4.52 2.43 -8.66
C CYS A 28 4.90 0.98 -8.41
N THR A 29 5.43 0.67 -7.23
CA THR A 29 5.67 -0.71 -6.84
C THR A 29 4.42 -1.24 -6.14
N GLY A 30 3.86 -2.32 -6.67
CA GLY A 30 2.72 -3.00 -6.05
C GLY A 30 3.20 -4.18 -5.22
N ILE A 31 2.69 -4.30 -4.01
CA ILE A 31 3.04 -5.38 -3.08
C ILE A 31 1.77 -6.07 -2.63
N ALA A 32 1.67 -7.37 -2.91
CA ALA A 32 0.55 -8.18 -2.44
C ALA A 32 0.99 -9.02 -1.25
N LEU A 33 0.25 -8.93 -0.15
CA LEU A 33 0.49 -9.75 1.02
C LEU A 33 -0.29 -11.05 0.86
N LEU A 34 0.39 -12.05 0.33
CA LEU A 34 -0.20 -13.37 0.11
C LEU A 34 -0.16 -14.16 1.41
N GLY A 35 -1.32 -14.45 1.94
CA GLY A 35 -1.43 -15.15 3.20
C GLY A 35 -1.56 -14.19 4.36
N THR A 36 -1.48 -14.69 5.57
CA THR A 36 -1.91 -13.97 6.75
C THR A 36 -0.82 -13.67 7.76
N ASN A 37 0.36 -14.26 7.59
CA ASN A 37 1.42 -14.11 8.58
C ASN A 37 2.53 -13.22 8.06
N LEU A 38 2.68 -12.05 8.67
CA LEU A 38 3.81 -11.18 8.41
C LEU A 38 4.93 -11.50 9.38
N LEU A 39 6.06 -11.88 8.83
CA LEU A 39 7.27 -12.11 9.61
C LEU A 39 8.11 -10.83 9.62
N GLN A 40 8.98 -10.72 10.61
CA GLN A 40 9.87 -9.56 10.70
C GLN A 40 10.72 -9.39 9.44
N SER A 41 11.12 -10.49 8.81
CA SER A 41 11.88 -10.44 7.56
C SER A 41 11.09 -9.76 6.43
N HIS A 42 9.78 -9.94 6.40
CA HIS A 42 8.91 -9.28 5.41
C HIS A 42 8.88 -7.77 5.66
N ILE A 43 8.77 -7.39 6.92
CA ILE A 43 8.77 -5.97 7.31
C ILE A 43 10.09 -5.33 6.91
N ASP A 44 11.20 -6.01 7.13
CA ASP A 44 12.53 -5.51 6.77
C ASP A 44 12.66 -5.25 5.27
N VAL A 45 12.09 -6.13 4.45
CA VAL A 45 12.06 -5.92 2.99
C VAL A 45 11.24 -4.69 2.64
N LEU A 46 10.08 -4.54 3.28
CA LEU A 46 9.17 -3.43 2.98
C LEU A 46 9.76 -2.08 3.41
N LYS A 47 10.58 -2.05 4.44
CA LYS A 47 11.23 -0.83 4.91
C LYS A 47 12.23 -0.22 3.93
N LYS A 48 12.60 -0.95 2.89
CA LYS A 48 13.51 -0.44 1.86
C LYS A 48 12.88 0.66 1.01
N TYR A 49 11.56 0.71 0.96
CA TYR A 49 10.87 1.71 0.16
C TYR A 49 10.77 3.02 0.91
N LYS A 50 10.99 4.13 0.20
CA LYS A 50 10.95 5.46 0.81
C LYS A 50 9.55 5.85 1.24
N LYS A 51 8.57 5.48 0.47
CA LYS A 51 7.18 5.80 0.72
C LYS A 51 6.35 4.54 0.59
N VAL A 52 5.55 4.26 1.60
CA VAL A 52 4.70 3.07 1.62
C VAL A 52 3.27 3.48 1.93
N GLY A 53 2.36 3.03 1.09
CA GLY A 53 0.93 3.16 1.31
C GLY A 53 0.34 1.78 1.51
N ILE A 54 -0.74 1.71 2.29
CA ILE A 54 -1.49 0.47 2.50
C ILE A 54 -2.91 0.72 2.03
N ALA A 55 -3.30 0.05 0.95
CA ALA A 55 -4.62 0.22 0.35
C ALA A 55 -5.58 -0.83 0.90
N LEU A 56 -6.65 -0.37 1.52
CA LEU A 56 -7.67 -1.23 2.11
C LEU A 56 -8.97 -1.12 1.33
N ASP A 57 -9.51 -2.27 0.93
CA ASP A 57 -10.85 -2.33 0.37
C ASP A 57 -11.90 -2.05 1.45
N LYS A 58 -13.07 -1.60 1.02
CA LYS A 58 -14.22 -1.43 1.91
C LYS A 58 -14.56 -2.69 2.67
N ASP A 59 -14.35 -3.83 2.03
CA ASP A 59 -14.71 -5.15 2.55
C ASP A 59 -13.55 -5.85 3.25
N ALA A 60 -12.48 -5.12 3.56
CA ALA A 60 -11.34 -5.70 4.26
C ALA A 60 -11.77 -6.35 5.57
N SER A 61 -11.31 -7.56 5.81
CA SER A 61 -11.64 -8.28 7.04
C SER A 61 -10.99 -7.58 8.24
N LYS A 62 -11.57 -7.79 9.43
CA LYS A 62 -10.97 -7.24 10.66
C LYS A 62 -9.55 -7.74 10.86
N LYS A 63 -9.29 -8.99 10.47
CA LYS A 63 -7.97 -9.58 10.57
C LYS A 63 -6.98 -8.85 9.66
N ALA A 64 -7.38 -8.59 8.41
CA ALA A 64 -6.54 -7.86 7.47
C ALA A 64 -6.25 -6.45 7.98
N VAL A 65 -7.26 -5.76 8.48
CA VAL A 65 -7.10 -4.41 9.03
C VAL A 65 -6.11 -4.42 10.18
N LYS A 66 -6.20 -5.39 11.08
CA LYS A 66 -5.29 -5.48 12.22
C LYS A 66 -3.84 -5.70 11.78
N ILE A 67 -3.62 -6.61 10.84
CA ILE A 67 -2.29 -6.90 10.31
C ILE A 67 -1.70 -5.65 9.66
N LEU A 68 -2.49 -4.95 8.86
CA LEU A 68 -2.04 -3.77 8.15
C LEU A 68 -1.82 -2.59 9.10
N ASP A 69 -2.61 -2.50 10.16
CA ASP A 69 -2.43 -1.49 11.19
C ASP A 69 -1.11 -1.69 11.92
N ASP A 70 -0.81 -2.91 12.32
CA ASP A 70 0.47 -3.25 12.95
C ASP A 70 1.64 -2.94 12.01
N LEU A 71 1.49 -3.25 10.74
CA LEU A 71 2.49 -2.97 9.73
C LEU A 71 2.72 -1.46 9.59
N ALA A 72 1.65 -0.69 9.57
CA ALA A 72 1.73 0.77 9.44
C ALA A 72 2.51 1.40 10.60
N LEU A 73 2.29 0.91 11.81
CA LEU A 73 3.00 1.40 12.98
C LEU A 73 4.51 1.13 12.89
N ASN A 74 4.89 -0.01 12.31
CA ASN A 74 6.30 -0.37 12.18
C ASN A 74 7.01 0.34 11.02
N MET A 75 6.27 0.80 10.03
CA MET A 75 6.84 1.33 8.79
C MET A 75 6.54 2.80 8.54
N ASN A 76 5.77 3.42 9.40
CA ASN A 76 5.29 4.77 9.15
C ASN A 76 4.56 4.87 7.79
N ALA A 77 3.80 3.85 7.47
CA ALA A 77 3.06 3.78 6.22
C ALA A 77 1.75 4.57 6.31
N LYS A 78 1.27 5.01 5.16
CA LYS A 78 0.04 5.77 5.07
C LYS A 78 -1.11 4.86 4.64
N PHE A 79 -2.23 4.93 5.35
CA PHE A 79 -3.44 4.21 4.94
C PHE A 79 -4.15 4.92 3.80
N LEU A 80 -4.61 4.13 2.84
CA LEU A 80 -5.38 4.60 1.71
C LEU A 80 -6.70 3.84 1.70
N LEU A 81 -7.79 4.55 1.95
CA LEU A 81 -9.11 3.94 1.91
C LEU A 81 -9.61 3.95 0.47
N LEU A 82 -9.89 2.77 -0.06
CA LEU A 82 -10.31 2.62 -1.44
C LEU A 82 -11.84 2.70 -1.56
N GLU A 83 -12.30 3.45 -2.55
CA GLU A 83 -13.71 3.50 -2.89
C GLU A 83 -14.09 2.47 -3.95
N GLU A 84 -13.09 2.02 -4.73
CA GLU A 84 -13.27 1.00 -5.74
C GLU A 84 -12.04 0.08 -5.79
N ASP A 85 -12.18 -1.09 -6.39
CA ASP A 85 -11.07 -2.03 -6.56
C ASP A 85 -9.97 -1.43 -7.43
N ILE A 86 -8.72 -1.60 -7.01
CA ILE A 86 -7.57 -1.08 -7.77
C ILE A 86 -7.54 -1.64 -9.19
N LYS A 87 -7.87 -2.91 -9.35
CA LYS A 87 -7.85 -3.55 -10.68
C LYS A 87 -8.85 -2.93 -11.67
N GLU A 88 -9.81 -2.15 -11.17
CA GLU A 88 -10.78 -1.45 -12.00
C GLU A 88 -10.47 0.03 -12.16
N MET A 89 -9.45 0.52 -11.47
CA MET A 89 -9.06 1.92 -11.55
C MET A 89 -8.35 2.26 -12.85
N LEU A 90 -8.59 3.48 -13.31
CA LEU A 90 -7.84 4.06 -14.41
C LEU A 90 -6.45 4.48 -13.90
N ASP A 91 -5.49 4.57 -14.81
CA ASP A 91 -4.12 4.98 -14.47
C ASP A 91 -4.11 6.34 -13.75
N GLU A 92 -4.98 7.26 -14.13
CA GLU A 92 -5.09 8.57 -13.49
C GLU A 92 -5.46 8.47 -12.02
N ASP A 93 -6.36 7.54 -11.68
CA ASP A 93 -6.78 7.33 -10.30
C ASP A 93 -5.67 6.70 -9.48
N ILE A 94 -4.90 5.80 -10.10
CA ILE A 94 -3.74 5.19 -9.45
C ILE A 94 -2.68 6.25 -9.19
N LYS A 95 -2.44 7.16 -10.13
CA LYS A 95 -1.51 8.27 -9.92
C LYS A 95 -1.92 9.15 -8.75
N LYS A 96 -3.22 9.37 -8.56
CA LYS A 96 -3.70 10.11 -7.40
C LYS A 96 -3.41 9.38 -6.08
N LEU A 97 -3.53 8.06 -6.07
CA LEU A 97 -3.17 7.28 -4.89
C LEU A 97 -1.68 7.42 -4.59
N VAL A 98 -0.85 7.32 -5.61
CA VAL A 98 0.61 7.47 -5.47
C VAL A 98 0.95 8.85 -4.94
N ASP A 99 0.29 9.89 -5.43
CA ASP A 99 0.50 11.26 -4.94
C ASP A 99 0.16 11.38 -3.45
N LYS A 100 -0.92 10.72 -3.01
CA LYS A 100 -1.28 10.71 -1.59
C LYS A 100 -0.21 10.04 -0.74
N VAL A 101 0.37 8.96 -1.24
CA VAL A 101 1.45 8.26 -0.54
C VAL A 101 2.70 9.11 -0.46
N ASN A 102 3.01 9.85 -1.51
CA ASN A 102 4.21 10.67 -1.59
C ASN A 102 4.15 11.93 -0.74
N LYS A 103 2.98 12.35 -0.30
CA LYS A 103 2.86 13.49 0.61
C LYS A 103 3.53 13.16 1.93
N LYS A 104 4.21 14.13 2.52
CA LYS A 104 4.84 13.96 3.82
C LYS A 104 3.79 13.63 4.88
N ALA A 105 4.20 12.91 5.92
CA ALA A 105 3.29 12.47 6.96
C ALA A 105 2.53 13.64 7.60
N TRP A 106 3.17 14.80 7.74
CA TRP A 106 2.54 16.01 8.28
C TRP A 106 1.83 16.84 7.20
N GLY A 107 1.91 16.43 5.94
CA GLY A 107 1.29 17.14 4.83
C GLY A 107 -0.23 17.23 4.94
N TRP A 108 -0.85 16.26 5.59
CA TRP A 108 -2.29 16.30 5.82
C TRP A 108 -2.70 17.54 6.63
N MET A 109 -1.83 18.03 7.49
CA MET A 109 -2.09 19.24 8.26
C MET A 109 -2.11 20.46 7.34
N ASN A 110 -1.27 20.44 6.32
CA ASN A 110 -1.23 21.53 5.35
C ASN A 110 -2.41 21.44 4.37
N ASP A 111 -2.86 20.25 4.07
CA ASP A 111 -3.97 20.04 3.14
C ASP A 111 -5.31 20.49 3.72
N THR A 112 -5.38 20.69 5.01
CA THR A 112 -6.62 21.13 5.66
C THR A 112 -6.80 22.65 5.65
N TYR A 113 -5.84 23.35 5.15
CA TYR A 113 -5.86 24.84 5.14
C TYR A 113 -6.56 25.42 3.94
#